data_38d2f0578c60ecb9f140959a9ff0d3dc
#
_entry.id   38d2f0578c60ecb9f140959a9ff0d3dc
#
_cell.length_a   1.000
_cell.length_b   1.000
_cell.length_c   1.000
_cell.angle_alpha   90.00
_cell.angle_beta   90.00
_cell.angle_gamma   90.00
#
_symmetry.space_group_name_H-M   'P 1'
#
loop_
_entity.id
_entity.type
_entity.pdbx_description
1 polymer ?
#
loop_
_entity_poly.entity_id
_entity_poly.type
_entity_poly.pdbx_seq_one_letter_code
_entity_poly.pdbx_strand_id
1 'polypeptide(L)'
;MTFEKTVKKHVYLHDSVDKALIAILRTDARASISKLATLLHVSRGTVQNRLDRLISSGGILGFTIRAHDELETDVIKAVMMIEVVGKSTAQVISKLRGIPQLEKLHTTNGAWDLVANIKTSNLLEFDRVLRDVRTIDGVLNSETSILLSSI
;
A
#
# COMPACT_ATOMS: atom_id res chain seq x y z
N MET A 1 -4.27 14.81 29.92
CA MET A 1 -2.85 14.99 29.52
C MET A 1 -2.58 14.06 28.33
N THR A 2 -2.71 14.60 27.15
CA THR A 2 -2.66 13.84 25.87
C THR A 2 -1.23 13.91 25.35
N PHE A 3 -0.52 12.77 25.35
CA PHE A 3 0.81 12.69 24.73
C PHE A 3 0.67 12.57 23.22
N GLU A 4 0.73 13.70 22.56
CA GLU A 4 0.97 13.80 21.12
C GLU A 4 2.42 13.38 20.84
N LYS A 5 2.64 12.10 20.47
CA LYS A 5 3.91 11.65 19.92
C LYS A 5 4.05 12.20 18.51
N THR A 6 4.63 13.38 18.40
CA THR A 6 5.15 13.93 17.16
C THR A 6 6.24 13.00 16.67
N VAL A 7 5.91 12.10 15.75
CA VAL A 7 6.88 11.29 15.02
C VAL A 7 7.64 12.25 14.11
N LYS A 8 8.80 12.73 14.56
CA LYS A 8 9.78 13.40 13.70
C LYS A 8 10.16 12.42 12.60
N LYS A 9 9.63 12.63 11.40
CA LYS A 9 10.01 11.94 10.19
C LYS A 9 11.44 12.34 9.87
N HIS A 10 12.42 11.60 10.40
CA HIS A 10 13.78 11.71 9.91
C HIS A 10 13.74 11.31 8.44
N VAL A 11 13.90 12.29 7.56
CA VAL A 11 14.09 12.06 6.13
C VAL A 11 15.47 11.42 5.99
N TYR A 12 15.49 10.09 6.00
CA TYR A 12 16.69 9.33 5.72
C TYR A 12 16.99 9.48 4.21
N LEU A 13 18.10 10.15 3.90
CA LEU A 13 18.59 10.24 2.52
C LEU A 13 19.19 8.86 2.15
N HIS A 14 18.45 8.10 1.37
CA HIS A 14 18.92 6.83 0.83
C HIS A 14 20.03 7.09 -0.21
N ASP A 15 21.22 6.54 0.03
CA ASP A 15 22.32 6.59 -0.93
C ASP A 15 22.13 5.56 -2.06
N SER A 16 23.08 5.50 -3.00
CA SER A 16 23.02 4.60 -4.15
C SER A 16 23.03 3.13 -3.73
N VAL A 17 23.74 2.78 -2.66
CA VAL A 17 23.82 1.41 -2.14
C VAL A 17 22.51 1.00 -1.49
N ASP A 18 21.85 1.88 -0.74
CA ASP A 18 20.54 1.62 -0.16
C ASP A 18 19.48 1.39 -1.24
N LYS A 19 19.49 2.22 -2.29
CA LYS A 19 18.58 2.04 -3.44
C LYS A 19 18.81 0.73 -4.17
N ALA A 20 20.07 0.34 -4.40
CA ALA A 20 20.42 -0.92 -5.02
C ALA A 20 20.04 -2.12 -4.13
N LEU A 21 20.26 -2.04 -2.82
CA LEU A 21 19.84 -3.06 -1.86
C LEU A 21 18.31 -3.28 -1.89
N ILE A 22 17.54 -2.21 -1.86
CA ILE A 22 16.06 -2.28 -1.96
C ILE A 22 15.64 -2.87 -3.31
N ALA A 23 16.30 -2.51 -4.42
CA ALA A 23 15.99 -3.04 -5.75
C ALA A 23 16.20 -4.56 -5.83
N ILE A 24 17.29 -5.06 -5.29
CA ILE A 24 17.57 -6.51 -5.24
C ILE A 24 16.52 -7.22 -4.36
N LEU A 25 16.20 -6.68 -3.17
CA LEU A 25 15.24 -7.26 -2.25
C LEU A 25 13.80 -7.25 -2.79
N ARG A 26 13.45 -6.31 -3.68
CA ARG A 26 12.16 -6.33 -4.40
C ARG A 26 12.03 -7.50 -5.36
N THR A 27 13.15 -8.00 -5.90
CA THR A 27 13.19 -9.14 -6.82
C THR A 27 13.35 -10.46 -6.07
N ASP A 28 14.22 -10.47 -5.05
CA ASP A 28 14.52 -11.65 -4.23
C ASP A 28 14.62 -11.24 -2.75
N ALA A 29 13.48 -11.19 -2.07
CA ALA A 29 13.41 -10.84 -0.64
C ALA A 29 14.10 -11.86 0.28
N ARG A 30 14.48 -13.04 -0.23
CA ARG A 30 15.20 -14.11 0.50
C ARG A 30 16.68 -14.15 0.18
N ALA A 31 17.20 -13.19 -0.58
CA ALA A 31 18.62 -13.11 -0.86
C ALA A 31 19.43 -13.06 0.45
N SER A 32 20.41 -13.95 0.58
CA SER A 32 21.27 -13.97 1.78
C SER A 32 22.15 -12.74 1.86
N ILE A 33 22.56 -12.37 3.08
CA ILE A 33 23.51 -11.25 3.30
C ILE A 33 24.78 -11.43 2.48
N SER A 34 25.26 -12.67 2.32
CA SER A 34 26.41 -12.97 1.49
C SER A 34 26.19 -12.67 0.02
N LYS A 35 25.02 -13.07 -0.53
CA LYS A 35 24.63 -12.80 -1.91
C LYS A 35 24.49 -11.29 -2.15
N LEU A 36 23.85 -10.59 -1.22
CA LEU A 36 23.69 -9.14 -1.27
C LEU A 36 25.04 -8.41 -1.24
N ALA A 37 25.96 -8.84 -0.35
CA ALA A 37 27.30 -8.27 -0.25
C ALA A 37 28.09 -8.42 -1.56
N THR A 38 28.00 -9.59 -2.19
CA THR A 38 28.65 -9.84 -3.50
C THR A 38 28.06 -8.96 -4.60
N LEU A 39 26.72 -8.88 -4.70
CA LEU A 39 26.05 -8.10 -5.74
C LEU A 39 26.26 -6.59 -5.59
N LEU A 40 26.38 -6.12 -4.35
CA LEU A 40 26.58 -4.69 -4.04
C LEU A 40 28.05 -4.29 -3.93
N HIS A 41 28.99 -5.26 -4.04
CA HIS A 41 30.43 -5.04 -3.87
C HIS A 41 30.80 -4.36 -2.55
N VAL A 42 30.13 -4.77 -1.45
CA VAL A 42 30.40 -4.27 -0.09
C VAL A 42 30.59 -5.42 0.90
N SER A 43 31.02 -5.13 2.12
CA SER A 43 31.13 -6.15 3.16
C SER A 43 29.77 -6.66 3.65
N ARG A 44 29.72 -7.88 4.20
CA ARG A 44 28.52 -8.44 4.84
C ARG A 44 28.03 -7.56 5.98
N GLY A 45 28.95 -7.03 6.80
CA GLY A 45 28.62 -6.11 7.89
C GLY A 45 27.99 -4.81 7.39
N THR A 46 28.45 -4.29 6.25
CA THR A 46 27.87 -3.12 5.61
C THR A 46 26.41 -3.40 5.19
N VAL A 47 26.16 -4.56 4.58
CA VAL A 47 24.79 -4.94 4.18
C VAL A 47 23.88 -5.06 5.40
N GLN A 48 24.32 -5.77 6.43
CA GLN A 48 23.55 -5.96 7.66
C GLN A 48 23.18 -4.63 8.31
N ASN A 49 24.17 -3.76 8.54
CA ASN A 49 23.94 -2.45 9.16
C ASN A 49 22.98 -1.58 8.35
N ARG A 50 23.07 -1.63 7.01
CA ARG A 50 22.19 -0.88 6.13
C ARG A 50 20.77 -1.43 6.18
N LEU A 51 20.61 -2.74 6.15
CA LEU A 51 19.31 -3.40 6.23
C LEU A 51 18.61 -3.08 7.55
N ASP A 52 19.31 -3.20 8.68
CA ASP A 52 18.78 -2.89 10.00
C ASP A 52 18.37 -1.42 10.11
N ARG A 53 19.16 -0.53 9.52
CA ARG A 53 18.83 0.90 9.46
C ARG A 53 17.64 1.20 8.58
N LEU A 54 17.52 0.57 7.41
CA LEU A 54 16.37 0.72 6.52
C LEU A 54 15.07 0.24 7.17
N ILE A 55 15.12 -0.86 7.92
CA ILE A 55 13.97 -1.37 8.67
C ILE A 55 13.61 -0.42 9.83
N SER A 56 14.58 -0.04 10.65
CA SER A 56 14.34 0.80 11.83
C SER A 56 13.89 2.22 11.48
N SER A 57 14.35 2.77 10.35
CA SER A 57 13.92 4.09 9.87
C SER A 57 12.60 4.08 9.10
N GLY A 58 12.01 2.91 8.84
CA GLY A 58 10.79 2.78 8.03
C GLY A 58 11.05 2.93 6.52
N GLY A 59 12.30 2.89 6.06
CA GLY A 59 12.64 2.82 4.63
C GLY A 59 12.20 1.49 4.00
N ILE A 60 12.24 0.40 4.78
CA ILE A 60 11.61 -0.87 4.48
C ILE A 60 10.48 -1.06 5.50
N LEU A 61 9.24 -1.10 5.04
CA LEU A 61 8.06 -1.25 5.89
C LEU A 61 7.83 -2.71 6.32
N GLY A 62 8.36 -3.66 5.55
CA GLY A 62 8.22 -5.09 5.80
C GLY A 62 8.56 -5.91 4.57
N PHE A 63 8.50 -7.23 4.73
CA PHE A 63 8.66 -8.20 3.65
C PHE A 63 7.34 -8.91 3.42
N THR A 64 7.02 -9.16 2.15
CA THR A 64 5.82 -9.90 1.74
C THR A 64 6.18 -10.90 0.66
N ILE A 65 5.30 -11.84 0.40
CA ILE A 65 5.42 -12.79 -0.69
C ILE A 65 4.49 -12.41 -1.84
N ARG A 66 4.90 -12.76 -3.05
CA ARG A 66 4.00 -12.83 -4.21
C ARG A 66 3.66 -14.30 -4.40
N ALA A 67 2.39 -14.63 -4.28
CA ALA A 67 1.88 -15.97 -4.50
C ALA A 67 1.01 -15.99 -5.78
N HIS A 68 0.80 -17.18 -6.36
CA HIS A 68 -0.17 -17.35 -7.43
C HIS A 68 -1.58 -17.05 -6.92
N ASP A 69 -2.39 -16.38 -7.73
CA ASP A 69 -3.78 -16.01 -7.40
C ASP A 69 -4.66 -17.25 -7.09
N GLU A 70 -4.29 -18.43 -7.59
CA GLU A 70 -4.93 -19.71 -7.27
C GLU A 70 -4.91 -20.08 -5.77
N LEU A 71 -4.00 -19.51 -4.99
CA LEU A 71 -3.95 -19.69 -3.54
C LEU A 71 -4.88 -18.73 -2.78
N GLU A 72 -5.43 -17.73 -3.46
CA GLU A 72 -6.44 -16.80 -2.95
C GLU A 72 -7.81 -17.13 -3.59
N THR A 73 -8.29 -18.37 -3.43
CA THR A 73 -9.63 -18.76 -3.89
C THR A 73 -10.70 -17.94 -3.18
N ASP A 74 -11.73 -17.56 -3.95
CA ASP A 74 -12.95 -16.87 -3.47
C ASP A 74 -12.77 -15.39 -3.06
N VAL A 75 -11.78 -14.68 -3.60
CA VAL A 75 -11.59 -13.25 -3.33
C VAL A 75 -12.06 -12.41 -4.50
N ILE A 76 -12.92 -11.44 -4.22
CA ILE A 76 -13.32 -10.42 -5.21
C ILE A 76 -12.39 -9.23 -5.08
N LYS A 77 -11.68 -8.92 -6.16
CA LYS A 77 -10.83 -7.74 -6.30
C LYS A 77 -11.52 -6.74 -7.24
N ALA A 78 -11.56 -5.47 -6.86
CA ALA A 78 -12.17 -4.42 -7.68
C ALA A 78 -11.41 -3.10 -7.55
N VAL A 79 -11.60 -2.25 -8.54
CA VAL A 79 -11.16 -0.85 -8.50
C VAL A 79 -12.39 0.04 -8.47
N MET A 80 -12.44 0.97 -7.53
CA MET A 80 -13.50 1.97 -7.40
C MET A 80 -12.93 3.36 -7.62
N MET A 81 -13.52 4.09 -8.53
CA MET A 81 -13.29 5.51 -8.75
C MET A 81 -14.35 6.29 -7.99
N ILE A 82 -13.96 7.37 -7.31
CA ILE A 82 -14.84 8.13 -6.41
C ILE A 82 -14.67 9.62 -6.71
N GLU A 83 -15.81 10.29 -6.89
CA GLU A 83 -15.92 11.74 -7.01
C GLU A 83 -16.38 12.33 -5.67
N VAL A 84 -15.72 13.40 -5.22
CA VAL A 84 -15.94 14.00 -3.91
C VAL A 84 -16.27 15.48 -4.05
N VAL A 85 -17.20 15.98 -3.23
CA VAL A 85 -17.47 17.42 -3.16
C VAL A 85 -16.27 18.17 -2.58
N GLY A 86 -15.72 19.13 -3.33
CA GLY A 86 -14.39 19.72 -3.21
C GLY A 86 -13.89 20.18 -1.83
N LYS A 87 -14.77 20.49 -0.85
CA LYS A 87 -14.33 20.89 0.51
C LYS A 87 -14.29 19.73 1.51
N SER A 88 -14.78 18.56 1.14
CA SER A 88 -14.96 17.41 2.06
C SER A 88 -13.91 16.30 1.88
N THR A 89 -12.96 16.44 0.96
CA THR A 89 -12.03 15.36 0.57
C THR A 89 -11.28 14.74 1.75
N ALA A 90 -10.77 15.53 2.69
CA ALA A 90 -10.05 15.01 3.85
C ALA A 90 -10.94 14.18 4.79
N GLN A 91 -12.19 14.60 4.97
CA GLN A 91 -13.17 13.87 5.80
C GLN A 91 -13.61 12.57 5.13
N VAL A 92 -13.86 12.61 3.80
CA VAL A 92 -14.19 11.42 3.00
C VAL A 92 -13.02 10.42 3.06
N ILE A 93 -11.77 10.86 2.84
CA ILE A 93 -10.58 10.00 2.96
C ILE A 93 -10.49 9.34 4.34
N SER A 94 -10.76 10.10 5.40
CA SER A 94 -10.73 9.56 6.77
C SER A 94 -11.78 8.46 6.97
N LYS A 95 -13.00 8.65 6.47
CA LYS A 95 -14.09 7.66 6.55
C LYS A 95 -13.78 6.42 5.69
N LEU A 96 -13.28 6.62 4.46
CA LEU A 96 -12.88 5.53 3.56
C LEU A 96 -11.77 4.66 4.16
N ARG A 97 -10.79 5.26 4.83
CA ARG A 97 -9.73 4.52 5.54
C ARG A 97 -10.23 3.66 6.69
N GLY A 98 -11.41 3.94 7.19
CA GLY A 98 -12.09 3.13 8.21
C GLY A 98 -12.75 1.87 7.66
N ILE A 99 -12.81 1.66 6.35
CA ILE A 99 -13.37 0.47 5.69
C ILE A 99 -12.23 -0.51 5.42
N PRO A 100 -12.15 -1.65 6.15
CA PRO A 100 -11.01 -2.58 6.06
C PRO A 100 -10.82 -3.20 4.67
N GLN A 101 -11.90 -3.31 3.88
CA GLN A 101 -11.91 -3.89 2.54
C GLN A 101 -11.28 -2.96 1.48
N LEU A 102 -11.05 -1.69 1.82
CA LEU A 102 -10.31 -0.74 0.97
C LEU A 102 -8.81 -0.85 1.27
N GLU A 103 -8.10 -1.73 0.55
CA GLU A 103 -6.68 -2.00 0.81
C GLU A 103 -5.78 -0.81 0.48
N LYS A 104 -6.11 -0.07 -0.57
CA LYS A 104 -5.34 1.09 -1.01
C LYS A 104 -6.28 2.20 -1.46
N LEU A 105 -5.92 3.42 -1.10
CA LEU A 105 -6.64 4.62 -1.50
C LEU A 105 -5.64 5.65 -2.03
N HIS A 106 -5.89 6.14 -3.23
CA HIS A 106 -5.06 7.11 -3.94
C HIS A 106 -5.87 8.34 -4.32
N THR A 107 -5.27 9.52 -4.22
CA THR A 107 -5.79 10.73 -4.87
C THR A 107 -5.35 10.74 -6.33
N THR A 108 -6.17 11.29 -7.20
CA THR A 108 -5.84 11.42 -8.62
C THR A 108 -5.98 12.87 -9.08
N ASN A 109 -5.49 13.16 -10.28
CA ASN A 109 -5.60 14.46 -10.94
C ASN A 109 -6.55 14.42 -12.16
N GLY A 110 -7.30 13.32 -12.34
CA GLY A 110 -8.21 13.12 -13.45
C GLY A 110 -9.64 13.55 -13.17
N ALA A 111 -10.59 12.95 -13.87
CA ALA A 111 -12.03 13.19 -13.72
C ALA A 111 -12.57 12.69 -12.36
N TRP A 112 -11.87 11.79 -11.70
CA TRP A 112 -12.19 11.23 -10.39
C TRP A 112 -11.19 11.71 -9.36
N ASP A 113 -11.65 12.03 -8.16
CA ASP A 113 -10.79 12.55 -7.08
C ASP A 113 -9.98 11.46 -6.39
N LEU A 114 -10.59 10.27 -6.24
CA LEU A 114 -9.98 9.15 -5.54
C LEU A 114 -10.12 7.85 -6.34
N VAL A 115 -9.13 6.97 -6.17
CA VAL A 115 -9.18 5.58 -6.62
C VAL A 115 -8.90 4.67 -5.44
N ALA A 116 -9.77 3.68 -5.23
CA ALA A 116 -9.64 2.69 -4.18
C ALA A 116 -9.52 1.27 -4.76
N ASN A 117 -8.64 0.46 -4.19
CA ASN A 117 -8.59 -0.97 -4.44
C ASN A 117 -9.42 -1.67 -3.38
N ILE A 118 -10.40 -2.46 -3.82
CA ILE A 118 -11.31 -3.21 -2.97
C ILE A 118 -10.90 -4.68 -3.00
N LYS A 119 -10.91 -5.33 -1.82
CA LYS A 119 -10.75 -6.77 -1.68
C LYS A 119 -11.79 -7.30 -0.70
N THR A 120 -12.61 -8.25 -1.14
CA THR A 120 -13.67 -8.87 -0.34
C THR A 120 -13.71 -10.37 -0.52
N SER A 121 -14.24 -11.09 0.47
CA SER A 121 -14.33 -12.56 0.46
C SER A 121 -15.51 -13.10 -0.35
N ASN A 122 -16.51 -12.27 -0.66
CA ASN A 122 -17.72 -12.70 -1.39
C ASN A 122 -18.52 -11.50 -1.92
N LEU A 123 -19.50 -11.76 -2.80
CA LEU A 123 -20.34 -10.73 -3.40
C LEU A 123 -21.22 -9.99 -2.39
N LEU A 124 -21.64 -10.64 -1.31
CA LEU A 124 -22.46 -9.99 -0.29
C LEU A 124 -21.66 -8.92 0.47
N GLU A 125 -20.43 -9.24 0.82
CA GLU A 125 -19.51 -8.28 1.44
C GLU A 125 -19.16 -7.16 0.46
N PHE A 126 -18.92 -7.49 -0.80
CA PHE A 126 -18.66 -6.53 -1.86
C PHE A 126 -19.81 -5.50 -2.00
N ASP A 127 -21.06 -5.98 -2.10
CA ASP A 127 -22.24 -5.11 -2.19
C ASP A 127 -22.40 -4.22 -0.93
N ARG A 128 -22.06 -4.74 0.26
CA ARG A 128 -22.04 -3.93 1.49
C ARG A 128 -21.03 -2.79 1.39
N VAL A 129 -19.80 -3.07 0.97
CA VAL A 129 -18.75 -2.06 0.80
C VAL A 129 -19.19 -0.96 -0.18
N LEU A 130 -19.83 -1.34 -1.30
CA LEU A 130 -20.35 -0.35 -2.25
C LEU A 130 -21.38 0.58 -1.62
N ARG A 131 -22.29 0.04 -0.81
CA ARG A 131 -23.28 0.84 -0.07
C ARG A 131 -22.61 1.75 0.95
N ASP A 132 -21.69 1.20 1.76
CA ASP A 132 -20.99 1.95 2.80
C ASP A 132 -20.26 3.16 2.21
N VAL A 133 -19.56 2.98 1.09
CA VAL A 133 -18.87 4.08 0.41
C VAL A 133 -19.87 5.13 -0.11
N ARG A 134 -20.97 4.71 -0.74
CA ARG A 134 -21.97 5.63 -1.33
C ARG A 134 -22.76 6.41 -0.29
N THR A 135 -22.83 5.93 0.95
CA THR A 135 -23.50 6.62 2.06
C THR A 135 -22.60 7.61 2.80
N ILE A 136 -21.31 7.66 2.45
CA ILE A 136 -20.39 8.64 3.05
C ILE A 136 -20.76 10.05 2.57
N ASP A 137 -21.09 10.91 3.54
CA ASP A 137 -21.34 12.33 3.25
C ASP A 137 -20.11 12.97 2.60
N GLY A 138 -20.31 13.59 1.44
CA GLY A 138 -19.28 14.16 0.58
C GLY A 138 -18.86 13.28 -0.60
N VAL A 139 -19.30 12.02 -0.70
CA VAL A 139 -19.20 11.22 -1.93
C VAL A 139 -20.33 11.64 -2.87
N LEU A 140 -19.96 12.14 -4.05
CA LEU A 140 -20.91 12.59 -5.07
C LEU A 140 -21.28 11.46 -6.02
N ASN A 141 -20.29 10.73 -6.49
CA ASN A 141 -20.45 9.64 -7.45
C ASN A 141 -19.37 8.56 -7.24
N SER A 142 -19.64 7.34 -7.70
CA SER A 142 -18.66 6.27 -7.71
C SER A 142 -18.90 5.29 -8.85
N GLU A 143 -17.82 4.85 -9.47
CA GLU A 143 -17.82 3.79 -10.49
C GLU A 143 -16.91 2.66 -10.01
N THR A 144 -17.38 1.42 -10.15
CA THR A 144 -16.63 0.25 -9.66
C THR A 144 -16.53 -0.81 -10.74
N SER A 145 -15.31 -1.29 -10.98
CA SER A 145 -15.01 -2.37 -11.91
C SER A 145 -14.42 -3.56 -11.15
N ILE A 146 -15.06 -4.73 -11.28
CA ILE A 146 -14.51 -5.99 -10.75
C ILE A 146 -13.37 -6.43 -11.67
N LEU A 147 -12.25 -6.82 -11.06
CA LEU A 147 -11.11 -7.39 -11.78
C LEU A 147 -11.36 -8.89 -11.97
N LEU A 148 -11.51 -9.32 -13.23
CA LEU A 148 -11.86 -10.71 -13.56
C LEU A 148 -10.64 -11.63 -13.65
N SER A 149 -9.51 -11.11 -14.16
CA SER A 149 -8.25 -11.86 -14.29
C SER A 149 -7.06 -10.91 -14.28
N SER A 150 -5.92 -11.39 -13.79
CA SER A 150 -4.63 -10.72 -13.96
C SER A 150 -3.90 -11.37 -15.14
N ILE A 151 -3.33 -10.54 -16.03
CA ILE A 151 -2.64 -10.98 -17.25
C ILE A 151 -1.13 -10.85 -17.03
#